data_36d9eeb7e41c0b34a6ad530707364705
#
_entry.id   36d9eeb7e41c0b34a6ad530707364705
#
_cell.length_a   1.000
_cell.length_b   1.000
_cell.length_c   1.000
_cell.angle_alpha   90.00
_cell.angle_beta   90.00
_cell.angle_gamma   90.00
#
_symmetry.space_group_name_H-M   'P 1'
#
loop_
_entity.id
_entity.type
_entity.pdbx_description
1 polymer ?
#
loop_
_entity_poly.entity_id
_entity_poly.type
_entity_poly.pdbx_seq_one_letter_code
_entity_poly.pdbx_strand_id
1 'polypeptide(L)'
;DVDYVSIKVSATVAPHTPWAFDEAVADAVESLRPMFLEGAASGTFINLDMEEYKDLDLTIAVFTTLLEEPELKDYSAGIVLQAYLPDALSAMMRLQKWAAARVANGGARIKVRVVKGANLPMEIVEHESRDWPLVTWPTKQATDASYKAVLDYALRPEHVKAVRIGAAGHNLFDVAYHWTLANARGVADSLDIEMLLGMAPQQQAAVRKTVGSVLLYTPVVHPEEFDVAIAYLIRRLEEGASQENFMSAVFDLDANPELFNRECERFLAALASVPTDVPTPNRTQDRSAPVADWPGGFTNTADSDPALPANRAWADPIRAKMKDSTLGVALSDKSWLKTPAEVDAAISAASVAAKTWGAMTGAQRAEILHRAGDELERRRAELLEVMGSECGKVLEQSDPEVSEAVDFAHYYAESAAALDTVAGATAKPVGLTVVTPPWNFPVAIPSGSTLAALAAGSPVIFKPARQAARCGALIAEALWAAGVPTDVLQ
;
A
#
# COMPACT_ATOMS: atom_id res chain seq x y z
N ASP A 1 -22.02 -4.37 32.35
CA ASP A 1 -22.11 -3.33 31.31
C ASP A 1 -20.75 -3.23 30.62
N VAL A 2 -20.74 -3.12 29.29
CA VAL A 2 -19.50 -2.93 28.51
C VAL A 2 -19.29 -1.43 28.40
N ASP A 3 -18.11 -0.95 28.85
CA ASP A 3 -17.75 0.47 28.87
C ASP A 3 -16.62 0.81 27.88
N TYR A 4 -16.05 -0.19 27.20
CA TYR A 4 -14.96 -0.03 26.26
C TYR A 4 -15.07 -1.03 25.10
N VAL A 5 -15.07 -0.54 23.86
CA VAL A 5 -15.21 -1.34 22.63
C VAL A 5 -14.12 -0.94 21.64
N SER A 6 -13.47 -1.92 20.99
CA SER A 6 -12.63 -1.68 19.81
C SER A 6 -13.37 -2.09 18.56
N ILE A 7 -13.34 -1.24 17.53
CA ILE A 7 -14.04 -1.43 16.25
C ILE A 7 -13.00 -1.25 15.12
N LYS A 8 -13.12 -2.06 14.08
CA LYS A 8 -12.36 -1.89 12.83
C LYS A 8 -13.21 -1.14 11.82
N VAL A 9 -12.62 -0.23 11.05
CA VAL A 9 -13.31 0.45 9.95
C VAL A 9 -13.82 -0.58 8.93
N SER A 10 -13.01 -1.56 8.57
CA SER A 10 -13.37 -2.61 7.61
C SER A 10 -14.55 -3.51 8.05
N ALA A 11 -14.88 -3.53 9.35
CA ALA A 11 -16.03 -4.28 9.86
C ALA A 11 -17.37 -3.54 9.69
N THR A 12 -17.33 -2.27 9.30
CA THR A 12 -18.52 -1.40 9.25
C THR A 12 -18.87 -0.88 7.87
N VAL A 13 -17.95 -1.01 6.91
CA VAL A 13 -18.14 -0.59 5.52
C VAL A 13 -17.79 -1.73 4.56
N ALA A 14 -18.37 -1.68 3.36
CA ALA A 14 -17.97 -2.56 2.26
C ALA A 14 -16.49 -2.32 1.88
N PRO A 15 -15.85 -3.30 1.22
CA PRO A 15 -14.49 -3.10 0.70
C PRO A 15 -14.41 -1.80 -0.12
N HIS A 16 -13.46 -0.97 0.24
CA HIS A 16 -13.21 0.32 -0.42
C HIS A 16 -11.86 0.28 -1.14
N THR A 17 -11.70 1.15 -2.13
CA THR A 17 -10.41 1.34 -2.80
C THR A 17 -9.75 2.62 -2.29
N PRO A 18 -8.45 2.59 -1.93
CA PRO A 18 -7.73 3.80 -1.54
C PRO A 18 -7.66 4.88 -2.64
N TRP A 19 -7.90 4.52 -3.91
CA TRP A 19 -8.03 5.48 -5.01
C TRP A 19 -9.25 6.41 -4.89
N ALA A 20 -10.29 5.99 -4.18
CA ALA A 20 -11.48 6.78 -3.87
C ALA A 20 -11.47 7.22 -2.40
N PHE A 21 -10.40 7.86 -1.97
CA PHE A 21 -10.11 8.13 -0.56
C PHE A 21 -11.20 8.96 0.12
N ASP A 22 -11.61 10.06 -0.49
CA ASP A 22 -12.59 10.98 0.12
C ASP A 22 -13.98 10.34 0.23
N GLU A 23 -14.38 9.56 -0.79
CA GLU A 23 -15.61 8.78 -0.78
C GLU A 23 -15.56 7.69 0.28
N ALA A 24 -14.42 6.99 0.40
CA ALA A 24 -14.23 5.95 1.41
C ALA A 24 -14.27 6.54 2.84
N VAL A 25 -13.71 7.73 3.06
CA VAL A 25 -13.82 8.45 4.34
C VAL A 25 -15.28 8.79 4.62
N ALA A 26 -16.01 9.34 3.64
CA ALA A 26 -17.41 9.74 3.81
C ALA A 26 -18.30 8.55 4.16
N ASP A 27 -18.17 7.44 3.44
CA ASP A 27 -18.93 6.20 3.68
C ASP A 27 -18.64 5.61 5.07
N ALA A 28 -17.36 5.60 5.47
CA ALA A 28 -16.97 5.12 6.80
C ALA A 28 -17.49 6.01 7.93
N VAL A 29 -17.45 7.32 7.75
CA VAL A 29 -18.01 8.30 8.70
C VAL A 29 -19.52 8.12 8.83
N GLU A 30 -20.24 7.96 7.72
CA GLU A 30 -21.69 7.72 7.75
C GLU A 30 -22.05 6.45 8.50
N SER A 31 -21.31 5.36 8.25
CA SER A 31 -21.53 4.07 8.89
C SER A 31 -21.20 4.07 10.39
N LEU A 32 -20.13 4.74 10.80
CA LEU A 32 -19.65 4.77 12.19
C LEU A 32 -20.37 5.82 13.06
N ARG A 33 -20.90 6.89 12.46
CA ARG A 33 -21.56 8.00 13.19
C ARG A 33 -22.61 7.53 14.20
N PRO A 34 -23.57 6.63 13.87
CA PRO A 34 -24.56 6.17 14.83
C PRO A 34 -23.94 5.49 16.05
N MET A 35 -22.85 4.71 15.85
CA MET A 35 -22.16 4.01 16.93
C MET A 35 -21.45 5.02 17.85
N PHE A 36 -20.80 6.03 17.29
CA PHE A 36 -20.12 7.07 18.06
C PHE A 36 -21.10 7.94 18.84
N LEU A 37 -22.26 8.27 18.28
CA LEU A 37 -23.31 8.99 18.98
C LEU A 37 -23.90 8.16 20.12
N GLU A 38 -24.12 6.86 19.92
CA GLU A 38 -24.56 5.96 20.99
C GLU A 38 -23.49 5.81 22.07
N GLY A 39 -22.21 5.67 21.69
CA GLY A 39 -21.09 5.66 22.63
C GLY A 39 -21.02 6.94 23.46
N ALA A 40 -21.23 8.10 22.84
CA ALA A 40 -21.29 9.40 23.54
C ALA A 40 -22.47 9.48 24.52
N ALA A 41 -23.63 8.96 24.13
CA ALA A 41 -24.85 8.98 24.97
C ALA A 41 -24.77 7.99 26.13
N SER A 42 -24.20 6.79 25.90
CA SER A 42 -24.09 5.72 26.94
C SER A 42 -22.85 5.86 27.82
N GLY A 43 -21.88 6.67 27.44
CA GLY A 43 -20.57 6.75 28.10
C GLY A 43 -19.62 5.59 27.74
N THR A 44 -19.93 4.81 26.71
CA THR A 44 -19.06 3.73 26.21
C THR A 44 -17.92 4.33 25.41
N PHE A 45 -16.68 3.96 25.74
CA PHE A 45 -15.48 4.39 25.02
C PHE A 45 -15.29 3.54 23.75
N ILE A 46 -15.23 4.19 22.60
CA ILE A 46 -14.94 3.52 21.32
C ILE A 46 -13.50 3.79 20.91
N ASN A 47 -12.80 2.71 20.51
CA ASN A 47 -11.46 2.75 19.98
C ASN A 47 -11.46 2.20 18.57
N LEU A 48 -10.94 2.97 17.58
CA LEU A 48 -10.73 2.47 16.23
C LEU A 48 -9.41 1.72 16.16
N ASP A 49 -9.47 0.42 15.85
CA ASP A 49 -8.29 -0.40 15.64
C ASP A 49 -7.65 -0.06 14.28
N MET A 50 -6.32 -0.15 14.21
CA MET A 50 -5.55 -0.01 12.97
C MET A 50 -5.38 -1.39 12.32
N GLU A 51 -5.49 -1.41 11.00
CA GLU A 51 -5.41 -2.66 10.23
C GLU A 51 -4.13 -2.70 9.39
N GLU A 52 -4.21 -2.65 8.07
CA GLU A 52 -3.05 -2.65 7.18
C GLU A 52 -2.50 -1.24 6.96
N TYR A 53 -1.28 -1.15 6.42
CA TYR A 53 -0.64 0.13 6.12
C TYR A 53 -1.51 1.04 5.23
N LYS A 54 -2.17 0.47 4.22
CA LYS A 54 -3.07 1.22 3.32
C LYS A 54 -4.22 1.92 4.03
N ASP A 55 -4.58 1.46 5.23
CA ASP A 55 -5.69 1.99 6.02
C ASP A 55 -5.24 3.07 7.02
N LEU A 56 -3.93 3.32 7.16
CA LEU A 56 -3.40 4.26 8.16
C LEU A 56 -3.99 5.66 8.01
N ASP A 57 -3.85 6.25 6.82
CA ASP A 57 -4.36 7.60 6.56
C ASP A 57 -5.89 7.63 6.56
N LEU A 58 -6.54 6.58 6.03
CA LEU A 58 -8.00 6.47 6.02
C LEU A 58 -8.56 6.44 7.44
N THR A 59 -8.02 5.58 8.31
CA THR A 59 -8.50 5.46 9.69
C THR A 59 -8.29 6.76 10.47
N ILE A 60 -7.16 7.45 10.27
CA ILE A 60 -6.91 8.77 10.88
C ILE A 60 -7.92 9.80 10.37
N ALA A 61 -8.19 9.85 9.06
CA ALA A 61 -9.13 10.78 8.47
C ALA A 61 -10.57 10.54 8.98
N VAL A 62 -11.02 9.28 8.99
CA VAL A 62 -12.34 8.91 9.53
C VAL A 62 -12.46 9.30 10.99
N PHE A 63 -11.47 8.98 11.82
CA PHE A 63 -11.46 9.30 13.24
C PHE A 63 -11.54 10.80 13.51
N THR A 64 -10.72 11.58 12.81
CA THR A 64 -10.70 13.03 13.01
C THR A 64 -11.96 13.69 12.48
N THR A 65 -12.50 13.26 11.34
CA THR A 65 -13.73 13.77 10.76
C THR A 65 -14.93 13.53 11.68
N LEU A 66 -15.09 12.32 12.21
CA LEU A 66 -16.15 12.01 13.18
C LEU A 66 -16.08 12.91 14.42
N LEU A 67 -14.89 13.04 15.00
CA LEU A 67 -14.73 13.80 16.24
C LEU A 67 -14.76 15.33 16.04
N GLU A 68 -14.76 15.82 14.80
CA GLU A 68 -14.99 17.23 14.47
C GLU A 68 -16.49 17.59 14.44
N GLU A 69 -17.39 16.60 14.40
CA GLU A 69 -18.83 16.83 14.46
C GLU A 69 -19.22 17.48 15.80
N PRO A 70 -20.11 18.49 15.78
CA PRO A 70 -20.48 19.23 17.01
C PRO A 70 -21.03 18.33 18.13
N GLU A 71 -21.77 17.28 17.76
CA GLU A 71 -22.40 16.34 18.67
C GLU A 71 -21.36 15.45 19.41
N LEU A 72 -20.19 15.27 18.81
CA LEU A 72 -19.09 14.47 19.34
C LEU A 72 -17.97 15.32 19.94
N LYS A 73 -18.16 16.63 20.07
CA LYS A 73 -17.17 17.55 20.60
C LYS A 73 -16.68 17.16 21.99
N ASP A 74 -17.58 16.78 22.86
CA ASP A 74 -17.28 16.41 24.27
C ASP A 74 -17.01 14.90 24.44
N TYR A 75 -17.04 14.14 23.35
CA TYR A 75 -16.80 12.70 23.39
C TYR A 75 -15.31 12.38 23.26
N SER A 76 -14.82 11.58 24.22
CA SER A 76 -13.45 11.03 24.19
C SER A 76 -13.47 9.65 23.54
N ALA A 77 -12.76 9.48 22.45
CA ALA A 77 -12.59 8.22 21.74
C ALA A 77 -11.12 7.89 21.52
N GLY A 78 -10.83 6.69 21.03
CA GLY A 78 -9.46 6.21 20.81
C GLY A 78 -9.18 5.79 19.38
N ILE A 79 -7.89 5.77 19.04
CA ILE A 79 -7.35 5.25 17.79
C ILE A 79 -6.05 4.49 18.07
N VAL A 80 -5.66 3.58 17.18
CA VAL A 80 -4.45 2.78 17.32
C VAL A 80 -3.37 3.25 16.35
N LEU A 81 -2.11 3.23 16.79
CA LEU A 81 -0.92 3.37 15.95
C LEU A 81 0.00 2.16 16.11
N GLN A 82 0.62 1.75 15.01
CA GLN A 82 1.45 0.55 14.92
C GLN A 82 2.93 0.94 14.78
N ALA A 83 3.73 0.71 15.83
CA ALA A 83 5.12 1.13 15.88
C ALA A 83 6.05 0.33 14.94
N TYR A 84 5.57 -0.77 14.34
CA TYR A 84 6.36 -1.47 13.31
C TYR A 84 6.48 -0.67 11.99
N LEU A 85 5.71 0.42 11.85
CA LEU A 85 5.81 1.38 10.74
C LEU A 85 6.76 2.52 11.10
N PRO A 86 7.71 2.89 10.24
CA PRO A 86 8.46 4.15 10.38
C PRO A 86 7.57 5.38 10.50
N ASP A 87 6.41 5.33 9.88
CA ASP A 87 5.36 6.37 9.87
C ASP A 87 4.73 6.64 11.25
N ALA A 88 4.85 5.72 12.19
CA ALA A 88 4.11 5.77 13.47
C ALA A 88 4.40 7.04 14.28
N LEU A 89 5.66 7.50 14.32
CA LEU A 89 6.01 8.72 15.04
C LEU A 89 5.42 9.96 14.36
N SER A 90 5.50 10.07 13.05
CA SER A 90 4.92 11.19 12.30
C SER A 90 3.39 11.21 12.41
N ALA A 91 2.74 10.05 12.39
CA ALA A 91 1.30 9.89 12.61
C ALA A 91 0.89 10.32 14.03
N MET A 92 1.67 9.93 15.06
CA MET A 92 1.48 10.40 16.44
C MET A 92 1.58 11.92 16.52
N MET A 93 2.56 12.53 15.86
CA MET A 93 2.74 13.98 15.85
C MET A 93 1.57 14.70 15.17
N ARG A 94 1.05 14.15 14.07
CA ARG A 94 -0.15 14.68 13.37
C ARG A 94 -1.38 14.64 14.29
N LEU A 95 -1.65 13.47 14.88
CA LEU A 95 -2.77 13.29 15.82
C LEU A 95 -2.63 14.21 17.05
N GLN A 96 -1.42 14.33 17.60
CA GLN A 96 -1.14 15.21 18.74
C GLN A 96 -1.43 16.68 18.42
N LYS A 97 -0.99 17.15 17.25
CA LYS A 97 -1.24 18.52 16.79
C LYS A 97 -2.74 18.80 16.63
N TRP A 98 -3.46 17.88 15.98
CA TRP A 98 -4.89 17.97 15.78
C TRP A 98 -5.65 17.92 17.13
N ALA A 99 -5.32 16.98 18.01
CA ALA A 99 -5.95 16.84 19.33
C ALA A 99 -5.71 18.07 20.22
N ALA A 100 -4.53 18.67 20.15
CA ALA A 100 -4.21 19.89 20.88
C ALA A 100 -5.10 21.08 20.41
N ALA A 101 -5.31 21.20 19.10
CA ALA A 101 -6.24 22.21 18.55
C ALA A 101 -7.68 21.94 18.97
N ARG A 102 -8.14 20.68 18.94
CA ARG A 102 -9.46 20.26 19.42
C ARG A 102 -9.69 20.64 20.87
N VAL A 103 -8.75 20.33 21.76
CA VAL A 103 -8.84 20.66 23.18
C VAL A 103 -8.79 22.16 23.42
N ALA A 104 -7.97 22.92 22.69
CA ALA A 104 -7.92 24.36 22.76
C ALA A 104 -9.27 25.03 22.38
N ASN A 105 -10.02 24.37 21.48
CA ASN A 105 -11.37 24.78 21.09
C ASN A 105 -12.48 24.21 22.00
N GLY A 106 -12.10 23.68 23.17
CA GLY A 106 -13.02 23.17 24.19
C GLY A 106 -13.58 21.78 23.90
N GLY A 107 -12.94 20.99 23.03
CA GLY A 107 -13.30 19.60 22.80
C GLY A 107 -12.62 18.65 23.80
N ALA A 108 -13.12 17.42 23.91
CA ALA A 108 -12.53 16.38 24.75
C ALA A 108 -11.19 15.91 24.17
N ARG A 109 -10.29 15.49 25.07
CA ARG A 109 -9.07 14.82 24.68
C ARG A 109 -9.32 13.42 24.13
N ILE A 110 -8.43 12.93 23.27
CA ILE A 110 -8.49 11.58 22.70
C ILE A 110 -7.56 10.61 23.43
N LYS A 111 -7.62 9.34 23.03
CA LYS A 111 -6.64 8.31 23.42
C LYS A 111 -5.96 7.74 22.18
N VAL A 112 -4.65 7.52 22.24
CA VAL A 112 -3.92 6.75 21.23
C VAL A 112 -3.34 5.51 21.88
N ARG A 113 -3.78 4.34 21.40
CA ARG A 113 -3.17 3.05 21.75
C ARG A 113 -1.98 2.83 20.84
N VAL A 114 -0.81 2.61 21.40
CA VAL A 114 0.38 2.25 20.62
C VAL A 114 0.62 0.76 20.78
N VAL A 115 0.60 0.06 19.65
CA VAL A 115 0.95 -1.36 19.52
C VAL A 115 2.25 -1.51 18.74
N LYS A 116 2.90 -2.68 18.79
CA LYS A 116 4.04 -2.95 17.91
C LYS A 116 3.60 -3.20 16.48
N GLY A 117 2.56 -3.96 16.28
CA GLY A 117 1.95 -4.33 15.00
C GLY A 117 1.75 -5.85 14.90
N ALA A 118 0.68 -6.28 14.25
CA ALA A 118 0.29 -7.69 14.16
C ALA A 118 0.10 -8.19 12.72
N ASN A 119 0.23 -7.33 11.71
CA ASN A 119 -0.08 -7.68 10.32
C ASN A 119 1.16 -7.88 9.44
N LEU A 120 2.35 -8.06 10.04
CA LEU A 120 3.60 -8.24 9.30
C LEU A 120 3.52 -9.27 8.15
N PRO A 121 2.92 -10.46 8.32
CA PRO A 121 2.80 -11.40 7.21
C PRO A 121 1.98 -10.87 6.02
N MET A 122 0.93 -10.10 6.30
CA MET A 122 0.09 -9.48 5.25
C MET A 122 0.84 -8.38 4.52
N GLU A 123 1.60 -7.55 5.25
CA GLU A 123 2.45 -6.50 4.67
C GLU A 123 3.57 -7.07 3.79
N ILE A 124 4.13 -8.25 4.17
CA ILE A 124 5.10 -8.97 3.35
C ILE A 124 4.47 -9.47 2.04
N VAL A 125 3.28 -10.07 2.11
CA VAL A 125 2.56 -10.55 0.92
C VAL A 125 2.26 -9.39 -0.04
N GLU A 126 1.81 -8.26 0.48
CA GLU A 126 1.56 -7.07 -0.36
C GLU A 126 2.85 -6.54 -1.00
N HIS A 127 3.93 -6.42 -0.22
CA HIS A 127 5.26 -6.05 -0.72
C HIS A 127 5.71 -6.96 -1.87
N GLU A 128 5.67 -8.28 -1.68
CA GLU A 128 6.12 -9.26 -2.67
C GLU A 128 5.23 -9.30 -3.92
N SER A 129 3.92 -9.08 -3.78
CA SER A 129 2.98 -9.14 -4.89
C SER A 129 2.92 -7.87 -5.74
N ARG A 130 3.41 -6.72 -5.23
CA ARG A 130 3.30 -5.41 -5.87
C ARG A 130 4.64 -4.77 -6.21
N ASP A 131 5.77 -5.42 -5.87
CA ASP A 131 7.11 -4.84 -5.98
C ASP A 131 7.29 -3.50 -5.23
N TRP A 132 6.48 -3.28 -4.19
CA TRP A 132 6.61 -2.10 -3.33
C TRP A 132 7.63 -2.33 -2.20
N PRO A 133 8.33 -1.30 -1.72
CA PRO A 133 9.13 -1.45 -0.51
C PRO A 133 8.30 -1.96 0.67
N LEU A 134 8.87 -2.85 1.49
CA LEU A 134 8.19 -3.30 2.70
C LEU A 134 7.96 -2.12 3.64
N VAL A 135 6.71 -1.92 4.07
CA VAL A 135 6.32 -0.75 4.88
C VAL A 135 6.86 -0.78 6.29
N THR A 136 7.13 -1.96 6.83
CA THR A 136 7.55 -2.14 8.22
C THR A 136 9.06 -2.01 8.40
N TRP A 137 9.48 -1.78 9.63
CA TRP A 137 10.88 -1.90 10.01
C TRP A 137 11.42 -3.30 9.66
N PRO A 138 12.68 -3.40 9.22
CA PRO A 138 13.24 -4.68 8.77
C PRO A 138 13.53 -5.66 9.91
N THR A 139 13.58 -5.18 11.16
CA THR A 139 13.90 -6.01 12.32
C THR A 139 12.99 -5.73 13.51
N LYS A 140 12.82 -6.74 14.36
CA LYS A 140 12.11 -6.57 15.62
C LYS A 140 12.77 -5.54 16.54
N GLN A 141 14.09 -5.47 16.58
CA GLN A 141 14.81 -4.47 17.36
C GLN A 141 14.46 -3.04 16.92
N ALA A 142 14.39 -2.79 15.62
CA ALA A 142 13.98 -1.48 15.08
C ALA A 142 12.51 -1.15 15.42
N THR A 143 11.61 -2.14 15.35
CA THR A 143 10.22 -2.00 15.84
C THR A 143 10.17 -1.66 17.33
N ASP A 144 10.95 -2.35 18.15
CA ASP A 144 11.02 -2.11 19.61
C ASP A 144 11.61 -0.73 19.93
N ALA A 145 12.56 -0.25 19.13
CA ALA A 145 13.11 1.10 19.22
C ALA A 145 12.07 2.16 18.83
N SER A 146 11.35 1.95 17.72
CA SER A 146 10.26 2.83 17.26
C SER A 146 9.14 2.91 18.31
N TYR A 147 8.73 1.78 18.91
CA TYR A 147 7.75 1.75 19.99
C TYR A 147 8.16 2.64 21.17
N LYS A 148 9.43 2.61 21.55
CA LYS A 148 9.98 3.51 22.61
C LYS A 148 9.98 4.96 22.16
N ALA A 149 10.33 5.25 20.91
CA ALA A 149 10.35 6.62 20.36
C ALA A 149 8.95 7.25 20.37
N VAL A 150 7.95 6.50 19.88
CA VAL A 150 6.55 6.97 19.83
C VAL A 150 6.01 7.23 21.23
N LEU A 151 6.24 6.31 22.18
CA LEU A 151 5.78 6.46 23.56
C LEU A 151 6.55 7.55 24.34
N ASP A 152 7.86 7.71 24.09
CA ASP A 152 8.63 8.80 24.68
C ASP A 152 8.09 10.17 24.25
N TYR A 153 7.83 10.34 22.95
CA TYR A 153 7.20 11.55 22.43
C TYR A 153 5.82 11.78 23.01
N ALA A 154 4.98 10.75 23.02
CA ALA A 154 3.59 10.85 23.44
C ALA A 154 3.42 11.14 24.94
N LEU A 155 4.32 10.62 25.79
CA LEU A 155 4.31 10.79 27.26
C LEU A 155 4.96 12.10 27.74
N ARG A 156 5.18 13.07 26.87
CA ARG A 156 5.64 14.42 27.31
C ARG A 156 4.50 15.15 28.01
N PRO A 157 4.78 15.91 29.08
CA PRO A 157 3.74 16.58 29.88
C PRO A 157 2.84 17.53 29.08
N GLU A 158 3.38 18.17 28.06
CA GLU A 158 2.62 19.01 27.16
C GLU A 158 1.67 18.22 26.24
N HIS A 159 2.05 17.00 25.84
CA HIS A 159 1.30 16.17 24.89
C HIS A 159 0.12 15.46 25.55
N VAL A 160 0.29 14.96 26.76
CA VAL A 160 -0.77 14.22 27.47
C VAL A 160 -1.97 15.09 27.87
N LYS A 161 -1.84 16.42 27.75
CA LYS A 161 -2.97 17.33 27.93
C LYS A 161 -4.07 17.12 26.91
N ALA A 162 -3.71 16.69 25.69
CA ALA A 162 -4.64 16.46 24.61
C ALA A 162 -4.83 14.98 24.25
N VAL A 163 -3.82 14.13 24.53
CA VAL A 163 -3.82 12.72 24.14
C VAL A 163 -3.48 11.85 25.34
N ARG A 164 -4.41 10.99 25.76
CA ARG A 164 -4.12 9.87 26.67
C ARG A 164 -3.43 8.75 25.89
N ILE A 165 -2.61 7.96 26.56
CA ILE A 165 -1.81 6.92 25.92
C ILE A 165 -2.21 5.54 26.46
N GLY A 166 -2.44 4.60 25.53
CA GLY A 166 -2.50 3.17 25.82
C GLY A 166 -1.20 2.51 25.35
N ALA A 167 -0.37 2.07 26.29
CA ALA A 167 0.82 1.29 25.97
C ALA A 167 0.47 -0.20 25.93
N ALA A 168 0.33 -0.76 24.72
CA ALA A 168 -0.12 -2.14 24.53
C ALA A 168 1.05 -3.09 24.30
N GLY A 169 1.12 -4.15 25.11
CA GLY A 169 2.14 -5.18 24.97
C GLY A 169 2.36 -6.01 26.22
N HIS A 170 3.01 -7.16 26.06
CA HIS A 170 3.34 -8.11 27.14
C HIS A 170 4.80 -8.07 27.59
N ASN A 171 5.67 -7.28 26.90
CA ASN A 171 7.07 -7.17 27.28
C ASN A 171 7.19 -6.38 28.59
N LEU A 172 7.55 -7.07 29.68
CA LEU A 172 7.63 -6.48 31.01
C LEU A 172 8.71 -5.40 31.14
N PHE A 173 9.79 -5.47 30.35
CA PHE A 173 10.80 -4.40 30.33
C PHE A 173 10.22 -3.12 29.72
N ASP A 174 9.46 -3.22 28.64
CA ASP A 174 8.78 -2.07 28.03
C ASP A 174 7.72 -1.48 28.99
N VAL A 175 6.92 -2.35 29.62
CA VAL A 175 5.90 -1.93 30.61
C VAL A 175 6.56 -1.17 31.78
N ALA A 176 7.60 -1.74 32.37
CA ALA A 176 8.33 -1.12 33.48
C ALA A 176 8.98 0.21 33.07
N TYR A 177 9.58 0.26 31.88
CA TYR A 177 10.20 1.47 31.34
C TYR A 177 9.18 2.60 31.18
N HIS A 178 8.08 2.37 30.45
CA HIS A 178 7.10 3.42 30.17
C HIS A 178 6.34 3.85 31.45
N TRP A 179 6.07 2.91 32.37
CA TRP A 179 5.49 3.25 33.67
C TRP A 179 6.43 4.13 34.53
N THR A 180 7.71 3.77 34.56
CA THR A 180 8.73 4.56 35.26
C THR A 180 8.90 5.94 34.65
N LEU A 181 8.95 6.01 33.30
CA LEU A 181 9.03 7.25 32.55
C LEU A 181 7.84 8.18 32.82
N ALA A 182 6.61 7.62 32.77
CA ALA A 182 5.39 8.38 33.04
C ALA A 182 5.35 8.93 34.47
N ASN A 183 5.79 8.14 35.47
CA ASN A 183 5.92 8.61 36.86
C ASN A 183 6.98 9.70 36.99
N ALA A 184 8.15 9.52 36.37
CA ALA A 184 9.22 10.52 36.44
C ALA A 184 8.81 11.87 35.82
N ARG A 185 7.90 11.83 34.86
CA ARG A 185 7.34 13.01 34.16
C ARG A 185 6.06 13.55 34.83
N GLY A 186 5.54 12.88 35.87
CA GLY A 186 4.29 13.25 36.54
C GLY A 186 3.04 13.09 35.69
N VAL A 187 3.03 12.14 34.77
CA VAL A 187 1.93 11.93 33.79
C VAL A 187 1.34 10.50 33.83
N ALA A 188 1.61 9.76 34.88
CA ALA A 188 1.16 8.37 35.04
C ALA A 188 -0.36 8.20 34.88
N ASP A 189 -1.17 9.17 35.30
CA ASP A 189 -2.63 9.17 35.14
C ASP A 189 -3.10 9.27 33.68
N SER A 190 -2.20 9.56 32.77
CA SER A 190 -2.50 9.63 31.32
C SER A 190 -1.99 8.41 30.56
N LEU A 191 -1.45 7.40 31.27
CA LEU A 191 -0.94 6.15 30.70
C LEU A 191 -1.79 4.98 31.18
N ASP A 192 -2.42 4.27 30.24
CA ASP A 192 -3.03 2.97 30.44
C ASP A 192 -2.07 1.86 29.96
N ILE A 193 -1.85 0.83 30.78
CA ILE A 193 -1.18 -0.39 30.33
C ILE A 193 -2.24 -1.33 29.78
N GLU A 194 -2.04 -1.80 28.55
CA GLU A 194 -2.99 -2.66 27.84
C GLU A 194 -2.37 -4.01 27.49
N MET A 195 -3.09 -5.09 27.74
CA MET A 195 -2.63 -6.46 27.52
C MET A 195 -3.72 -7.31 26.87
N LEU A 196 -3.36 -8.43 26.29
CA LEU A 196 -4.31 -9.39 25.72
C LEU A 196 -4.83 -10.31 26.81
N LEU A 197 -6.14 -10.48 26.90
CA LEU A 197 -6.76 -11.41 27.84
C LEU A 197 -6.33 -12.85 27.55
N GLY A 198 -6.05 -13.63 28.58
CA GLY A 198 -5.69 -15.04 28.47
C GLY A 198 -4.21 -15.33 28.19
N MET A 199 -3.43 -14.32 27.80
CA MET A 199 -1.98 -14.47 27.60
C MET A 199 -1.22 -14.05 28.84
N ALA A 200 -0.59 -14.97 29.56
CA ALA A 200 0.21 -14.68 30.76
C ALA A 200 -0.58 -14.01 31.95
N PRO A 201 -1.60 -14.68 32.52
CA PRO A 201 -2.44 -14.11 33.59
C PRO A 201 -1.68 -13.70 34.84
N GLN A 202 -0.61 -14.42 35.19
CA GLN A 202 0.20 -14.11 36.40
C GLN A 202 0.94 -12.80 36.24
N GLN A 203 1.51 -12.53 35.03
CA GLN A 203 2.19 -11.29 34.72
C GLN A 203 1.20 -10.12 34.68
N GLN A 204 -0.01 -10.34 34.13
CA GLN A 204 -1.09 -9.35 34.18
C GLN A 204 -1.44 -8.96 35.62
N ALA A 205 -1.56 -9.95 36.52
CA ALA A 205 -1.83 -9.70 37.92
C ALA A 205 -0.69 -8.93 38.59
N ALA A 206 0.56 -9.26 38.28
CA ALA A 206 1.74 -8.56 38.83
C ALA A 206 1.79 -7.11 38.34
N VAL A 207 1.57 -6.88 37.04
CA VAL A 207 1.50 -5.52 36.45
C VAL A 207 0.39 -4.72 37.10
N ARG A 208 -0.83 -5.29 37.20
CA ARG A 208 -1.99 -4.63 37.84
C ARG A 208 -1.70 -4.21 39.29
N LYS A 209 -0.99 -5.07 40.03
CA LYS A 209 -0.60 -4.74 41.44
C LYS A 209 0.32 -3.52 41.48
N THR A 210 1.15 -3.31 40.46
CA THR A 210 2.14 -2.22 40.42
C THR A 210 1.53 -0.93 39.88
N VAL A 211 0.74 -1.02 38.78
CA VAL A 211 0.22 0.15 38.09
C VAL A 211 -1.21 0.54 38.46
N GLY A 212 -1.91 -0.30 39.26
CA GLY A 212 -3.28 -0.07 39.74
C GLY A 212 -4.35 -0.65 38.83
N SER A 213 -4.26 -0.49 37.53
CA SER A 213 -5.24 -1.02 36.55
C SER A 213 -4.54 -1.52 35.26
N VAL A 214 -5.14 -2.50 34.60
CA VAL A 214 -4.71 -2.99 33.29
C VAL A 214 -5.95 -3.17 32.42
N LEU A 215 -5.95 -2.60 31.23
CA LEU A 215 -6.99 -2.84 30.24
C LEU A 215 -6.69 -4.15 29.51
N LEU A 216 -7.64 -5.08 29.53
CA LEU A 216 -7.49 -6.37 28.86
C LEU A 216 -8.33 -6.40 27.58
N TYR A 217 -7.64 -6.56 26.45
CA TYR A 217 -8.26 -6.71 25.14
C TYR A 217 -8.64 -8.17 24.88
N THR A 218 -9.85 -8.39 24.37
CA THR A 218 -10.33 -9.71 23.92
C THR A 218 -11.18 -9.54 22.66
N PRO A 219 -11.08 -10.45 21.67
CA PRO A 219 -12.01 -10.44 20.56
C PRO A 219 -13.40 -10.81 21.05
N VAL A 220 -14.40 -10.21 20.45
CA VAL A 220 -15.81 -10.55 20.65
C VAL A 220 -16.39 -10.94 19.32
N VAL A 221 -16.89 -12.16 19.21
CA VAL A 221 -17.54 -12.70 18.03
C VAL A 221 -18.86 -13.37 18.43
N HIS A 222 -19.81 -13.40 17.52
CA HIS A 222 -21.03 -14.16 17.75
C HIS A 222 -20.70 -15.65 17.88
N PRO A 223 -21.31 -16.43 18.80
CA PRO A 223 -21.00 -17.85 18.98
C PRO A 223 -21.08 -18.69 17.69
N GLU A 224 -21.99 -18.35 16.78
CA GLU A 224 -22.18 -19.02 15.49
C GLU A 224 -21.07 -18.67 14.46
N GLU A 225 -20.28 -17.62 14.72
CA GLU A 225 -19.18 -17.13 13.88
C GLU A 225 -17.82 -17.33 14.54
N PHE A 226 -17.72 -18.27 15.47
CA PHE A 226 -16.50 -18.51 16.26
C PHE A 226 -15.29 -18.90 15.40
N ASP A 227 -15.51 -19.45 14.23
CA ASP A 227 -14.49 -19.79 13.24
C ASP A 227 -13.65 -18.57 12.83
N VAL A 228 -14.23 -17.36 12.75
CA VAL A 228 -13.48 -16.13 12.45
C VAL A 228 -12.50 -15.76 13.58
N ALA A 229 -12.75 -16.21 14.81
CA ALA A 229 -11.83 -16.02 15.93
C ALA A 229 -10.63 -16.96 15.89
N ILE A 230 -10.65 -18.01 15.09
CA ILE A 230 -9.54 -18.97 14.96
C ILE A 230 -8.28 -18.27 14.43
N ALA A 231 -8.42 -17.41 13.43
CA ALA A 231 -7.31 -16.65 12.89
C ALA A 231 -6.64 -15.74 13.95
N TYR A 232 -7.44 -15.16 14.85
CA TYR A 232 -6.91 -14.41 15.99
C TYR A 232 -6.11 -15.32 16.95
N LEU A 233 -6.62 -16.50 17.26
CA LEU A 233 -5.96 -17.48 18.13
C LEU A 233 -4.64 -17.98 17.51
N ILE A 234 -4.65 -18.33 16.22
CA ILE A 234 -3.45 -18.83 15.51
C ILE A 234 -2.32 -17.79 15.59
N ARG A 235 -2.60 -16.51 15.31
CA ARG A 235 -1.58 -15.44 15.46
C ARG A 235 -1.01 -15.37 16.87
N ARG A 236 -1.83 -15.58 17.91
CA ARG A 236 -1.34 -15.59 19.30
C ARG A 236 -0.42 -16.78 19.58
N LEU A 237 -0.73 -17.94 19.00
CA LEU A 237 0.11 -19.13 19.13
C LEU A 237 1.46 -18.95 18.41
N GLU A 238 1.44 -18.38 17.21
CA GLU A 238 2.66 -18.07 16.43
C GLU A 238 3.54 -17.04 17.15
N GLU A 239 2.95 -15.98 17.69
CA GLU A 239 3.67 -14.99 18.49
C GLU A 239 4.33 -15.62 19.73
N GLY A 240 3.64 -16.54 20.42
CA GLY A 240 4.17 -17.27 21.55
C GLY A 240 5.29 -18.26 21.21
N ALA A 241 5.25 -18.83 20.01
CA ALA A 241 6.25 -19.79 19.51
C ALA A 241 7.53 -19.12 19.01
N SER A 242 7.47 -17.87 18.60
CA SER A 242 8.64 -17.14 18.09
C SER A 242 9.65 -16.84 19.18
N GLN A 243 10.90 -17.31 19.00
CA GLN A 243 11.99 -17.04 19.95
C GLN A 243 12.35 -15.54 20.05
N GLU A 244 12.03 -14.74 19.06
CA GLU A 244 12.24 -13.30 19.06
C GLU A 244 11.18 -12.56 19.89
N ASN A 245 10.03 -13.18 20.10
CA ASN A 245 8.97 -12.59 20.90
C ASN A 245 9.24 -12.79 22.41
N PHE A 246 9.02 -11.74 23.20
CA PHE A 246 9.14 -11.79 24.66
C PHE A 246 8.29 -12.90 25.28
N MET A 247 7.16 -13.27 24.68
CA MET A 247 6.29 -14.34 25.16
C MET A 247 6.98 -15.71 25.24
N SER A 248 8.03 -15.94 24.47
CA SER A 248 8.84 -17.16 24.55
C SER A 248 9.62 -17.30 25.87
N ALA A 249 9.84 -16.20 26.57
CA ALA A 249 10.59 -16.19 27.84
C ALA A 249 9.70 -15.93 29.07
N VAL A 250 8.47 -15.48 28.87
CA VAL A 250 7.64 -14.88 29.93
C VAL A 250 7.35 -15.81 31.12
N PHE A 251 7.24 -17.12 30.89
CA PHE A 251 6.88 -18.08 31.93
C PHE A 251 8.05 -18.53 32.82
N ASP A 252 9.28 -18.39 32.31
CA ASP A 252 10.50 -18.82 33.00
C ASP A 252 11.44 -17.67 33.33
N LEU A 253 10.99 -16.44 33.14
CA LEU A 253 11.82 -15.23 33.26
C LEU A 253 12.42 -15.02 34.68
N ASP A 254 11.69 -15.39 35.72
CA ASP A 254 12.10 -15.28 37.14
C ASP A 254 12.99 -16.44 37.59
N ALA A 255 12.83 -17.61 36.97
CA ALA A 255 13.55 -18.83 37.28
C ALA A 255 14.84 -19.03 36.48
N ASN A 256 14.98 -18.37 35.33
CA ASN A 256 16.08 -18.55 34.41
C ASN A 256 16.83 -17.23 34.15
N PRO A 257 18.00 -17.02 34.83
CA PRO A 257 18.80 -15.81 34.66
C PRO A 257 19.30 -15.57 33.23
N GLU A 258 19.51 -16.61 32.42
CA GLU A 258 19.96 -16.47 31.04
C GLU A 258 18.86 -15.87 30.16
N LEU A 259 17.61 -16.31 30.35
CA LEU A 259 16.46 -15.72 29.66
C LEU A 259 16.22 -14.26 30.08
N PHE A 260 16.36 -13.97 31.37
CA PHE A 260 16.25 -12.58 31.87
C PHE A 260 17.32 -11.70 31.23
N ASN A 261 18.58 -12.13 31.23
CA ASN A 261 19.69 -11.38 30.63
C ASN A 261 19.48 -11.18 29.13
N ARG A 262 19.06 -12.22 28.40
CA ARG A 262 18.73 -12.13 26.98
C ARG A 262 17.68 -11.02 26.69
N GLU A 263 16.59 -11.00 27.44
CA GLU A 263 15.53 -10.00 27.24
C GLU A 263 15.98 -8.60 27.69
N CYS A 264 16.80 -8.51 28.74
CA CYS A 264 17.41 -7.26 29.18
C CYS A 264 18.34 -6.69 28.08
N GLU A 265 19.22 -7.51 27.51
CA GLU A 265 20.11 -7.11 26.42
C GLU A 265 19.34 -6.64 25.18
N ARG A 266 18.27 -7.35 24.79
CA ARG A 266 17.36 -6.95 23.71
C ARG A 266 16.70 -5.60 23.97
N PHE A 267 16.22 -5.40 25.20
CA PHE A 267 15.64 -4.12 25.61
C PHE A 267 16.66 -2.98 25.52
N LEU A 268 17.86 -3.18 26.05
CA LEU A 268 18.93 -2.16 26.04
C LEU A 268 19.40 -1.88 24.60
N ALA A 269 19.53 -2.90 23.76
CA ALA A 269 19.87 -2.72 22.34
C ALA A 269 18.82 -1.90 21.60
N ALA A 270 17.53 -2.19 21.81
CA ALA A 270 16.44 -1.41 21.25
C ALA A 270 16.44 0.03 21.80
N LEU A 271 16.70 0.24 23.07
CA LEU A 271 16.78 1.57 23.67
C LEU A 271 17.94 2.40 23.08
N ALA A 272 19.09 1.77 22.86
CA ALA A 272 20.25 2.40 22.23
C ALA A 272 20.03 2.73 20.75
N SER A 273 19.07 2.07 20.10
CA SER A 273 18.72 2.25 18.69
C SER A 273 17.54 3.20 18.46
N VAL A 274 17.03 3.86 19.51
CA VAL A 274 15.93 4.83 19.40
C VAL A 274 16.32 5.95 18.44
N PRO A 275 15.54 6.23 17.37
CA PRO A 275 15.84 7.28 16.42
C PRO A 275 15.90 8.66 17.09
N THR A 276 16.87 9.48 16.71
CA THR A 276 16.96 10.88 17.15
C THR A 276 16.09 11.83 16.34
N ASP A 277 15.86 11.46 15.08
CA ASP A 277 15.03 12.21 14.14
C ASP A 277 13.73 11.46 13.85
N VAL A 278 12.77 12.16 13.24
CA VAL A 278 11.52 11.52 12.77
C VAL A 278 11.86 10.63 11.58
N PRO A 279 11.58 9.33 11.65
CA PRO A 279 11.91 8.42 10.56
C PRO A 279 11.16 8.78 9.27
N THR A 280 11.82 8.54 8.14
CA THR A 280 11.19 8.63 6.83
C THR A 280 10.40 7.35 6.55
N PRO A 281 9.18 7.44 5.98
CA PRO A 281 8.46 6.28 5.49
C PRO A 281 9.27 5.44 4.51
N ASN A 282 9.07 4.12 4.52
CA ASN A 282 9.74 3.23 3.57
C ASN A 282 9.18 3.36 2.15
N ARG A 283 7.90 3.73 2.00
CA ARG A 283 7.27 3.99 0.70
C ARG A 283 7.18 5.49 0.45
N THR A 284 7.77 5.92 -0.65
CA THR A 284 7.87 7.35 -1.03
C THR A 284 7.59 7.57 -2.52
N GLN A 285 6.96 6.59 -3.20
CA GLN A 285 6.64 6.72 -4.61
C GLN A 285 5.78 7.97 -4.88
N ASP A 286 6.13 8.70 -5.92
CA ASP A 286 5.39 9.88 -6.40
C ASP A 286 5.28 9.80 -7.93
N ARG A 287 4.09 9.49 -8.44
CA ARG A 287 3.82 9.38 -9.87
C ARG A 287 3.77 10.71 -10.59
N SER A 288 3.79 11.83 -9.87
CA SER A 288 3.94 13.16 -10.47
C SER A 288 5.40 13.52 -10.75
N ALA A 289 6.35 12.78 -10.18
CA ALA A 289 7.77 12.97 -10.43
C ALA A 289 8.13 12.54 -11.88
N PRO A 290 9.18 13.14 -12.47
CA PRO A 290 9.66 12.69 -13.77
C PRO A 290 10.02 11.20 -13.76
N VAL A 291 9.64 10.51 -14.84
CA VAL A 291 9.99 9.09 -15.02
C VAL A 291 11.51 8.97 -15.10
N ALA A 292 12.08 8.10 -14.28
CA ALA A 292 13.50 7.79 -14.34
C ALA A 292 13.82 6.99 -15.62
N ASP A 293 15.00 7.21 -16.18
CA ASP A 293 15.49 6.41 -17.28
C ASP A 293 15.66 4.94 -16.85
N TRP A 294 15.45 4.02 -17.79
CA TRP A 294 15.62 2.60 -17.55
C TRP A 294 17.05 2.27 -17.03
N PRO A 295 17.18 1.58 -15.87
CA PRO A 295 18.48 1.37 -15.21
C PRO A 295 19.34 0.27 -15.85
N GLY A 296 18.82 -0.47 -16.81
CA GLY A 296 19.45 -1.67 -17.38
C GLY A 296 19.01 -2.99 -16.71
N GLY A 297 19.07 -4.09 -17.47
CA GLY A 297 18.55 -5.39 -17.05
C GLY A 297 17.03 -5.45 -17.02
N PHE A 298 16.46 -6.53 -16.49
CA PHE A 298 15.01 -6.65 -16.30
C PHE A 298 14.68 -6.68 -14.81
N THR A 299 13.79 -5.79 -14.42
CA THR A 299 13.08 -5.80 -13.13
C THR A 299 11.64 -5.43 -13.39
N ASN A 300 10.71 -5.98 -12.61
CA ASN A 300 9.31 -5.60 -12.74
C ASN A 300 9.09 -4.13 -12.38
N THR A 301 8.17 -3.52 -13.10
CA THR A 301 7.72 -2.15 -12.84
C THR A 301 6.72 -2.16 -11.71
N ALA A 302 7.02 -1.46 -10.62
CA ALA A 302 6.11 -1.37 -9.49
C ALA A 302 4.80 -0.69 -9.89
N ASP A 303 3.67 -1.23 -9.42
CA ASP A 303 2.36 -0.58 -9.51
C ASP A 303 2.36 0.74 -8.73
N SER A 304 1.38 1.60 -9.04
CA SER A 304 1.18 2.83 -8.26
C SER A 304 0.55 2.51 -6.91
N ASP A 305 1.21 2.92 -5.82
CA ASP A 305 0.70 2.69 -4.46
C ASP A 305 -0.37 3.74 -4.09
N PRO A 306 -1.65 3.35 -3.97
CA PRO A 306 -2.74 4.26 -3.62
C PRO A 306 -2.75 4.67 -2.15
N ALA A 307 -1.98 3.99 -1.29
CA ALA A 307 -1.82 4.40 0.10
C ALA A 307 -1.10 5.75 0.23
N LEU A 308 -0.32 6.13 -0.79
CA LEU A 308 0.48 7.35 -0.78
C LEU A 308 -0.35 8.58 -1.25
N PRO A 309 -0.40 9.65 -0.44
CA PRO A 309 -1.14 10.86 -0.80
C PRO A 309 -0.71 11.50 -2.13
N ALA A 310 0.59 11.44 -2.47
CA ALA A 310 1.11 11.96 -3.72
C ALA A 310 0.49 11.24 -4.94
N ASN A 311 0.38 9.91 -4.88
CA ASN A 311 -0.22 9.12 -5.95
C ASN A 311 -1.73 9.34 -6.07
N ARG A 312 -2.44 9.49 -4.94
CA ARG A 312 -3.87 9.85 -4.97
C ARG A 312 -4.09 11.22 -5.63
N ALA A 313 -3.33 12.22 -5.22
CA ALA A 313 -3.39 13.56 -5.82
C ALA A 313 -3.04 13.56 -7.31
N TRP A 314 -2.11 12.72 -7.76
CA TRP A 314 -1.81 12.51 -9.17
C TRP A 314 -2.97 11.82 -9.92
N ALA A 315 -3.68 10.88 -9.30
CA ALA A 315 -4.76 10.12 -9.91
C ALA A 315 -6.08 10.88 -10.03
N ASP A 316 -6.36 11.82 -9.13
CA ASP A 316 -7.62 12.57 -9.10
C ASP A 316 -7.96 13.29 -10.41
N PRO A 317 -7.04 14.06 -11.05
CA PRO A 317 -7.31 14.67 -12.35
C PRO A 317 -7.50 13.64 -13.46
N ILE A 318 -6.89 12.46 -13.37
CA ILE A 318 -7.09 11.36 -14.34
C ILE A 318 -8.53 10.85 -14.23
N ARG A 319 -8.99 10.53 -13.02
CA ARG A 319 -10.37 10.10 -12.74
C ARG A 319 -11.40 11.12 -13.24
N ALA A 320 -11.17 12.39 -12.96
CA ALA A 320 -12.07 13.46 -13.36
C ALA A 320 -12.24 13.56 -14.89
N LYS A 321 -11.19 13.28 -15.66
CA LYS A 321 -11.21 13.35 -17.13
C LYS A 321 -11.83 12.12 -17.80
N MET A 322 -11.86 10.95 -17.15
CA MET A 322 -12.31 9.69 -17.78
C MET A 322 -13.68 9.82 -18.46
N LYS A 323 -14.62 10.52 -17.86
CA LYS A 323 -15.99 10.66 -18.39
C LYS A 323 -16.06 11.33 -19.76
N ASP A 324 -15.22 12.34 -20.00
CA ASP A 324 -15.27 13.20 -21.17
C ASP A 324 -14.02 13.10 -22.04
N SER A 325 -13.19 12.08 -21.79
CA SER A 325 -11.91 11.88 -22.52
C SER A 325 -12.13 11.62 -24.00
N THR A 326 -11.33 12.30 -24.81
CA THR A 326 -11.26 12.13 -26.28
C THR A 326 -9.92 11.54 -26.74
N LEU A 327 -9.08 11.11 -25.78
CA LEU A 327 -7.79 10.49 -26.11
C LEU A 327 -7.97 9.32 -27.08
N GLY A 328 -7.11 9.24 -28.09
CA GLY A 328 -7.08 8.16 -29.08
C GLY A 328 -8.19 8.20 -30.13
N VAL A 329 -9.22 9.06 -30.01
CA VAL A 329 -10.36 9.11 -30.97
C VAL A 329 -9.89 9.43 -32.38
N ALA A 330 -9.13 10.51 -32.56
CA ALA A 330 -8.71 10.96 -33.88
C ALA A 330 -7.84 9.92 -34.61
N LEU A 331 -6.93 9.27 -33.91
CA LEU A 331 -6.09 8.24 -34.52
C LEU A 331 -6.86 6.97 -34.80
N SER A 332 -7.73 6.53 -33.89
CA SER A 332 -8.60 5.37 -34.10
C SER A 332 -9.48 5.54 -35.33
N ASP A 333 -10.12 6.70 -35.47
CA ASP A 333 -10.98 7.00 -36.63
C ASP A 333 -10.19 7.04 -37.95
N LYS A 334 -9.00 7.65 -37.94
CA LYS A 334 -8.11 7.75 -39.13
C LYS A 334 -7.58 6.38 -39.54
N SER A 335 -7.31 5.50 -38.60
CA SER A 335 -6.69 4.18 -38.82
C SER A 335 -7.68 3.09 -39.22
N TRP A 336 -8.98 3.41 -39.28
CA TRP A 336 -10.02 2.44 -39.62
C TRP A 336 -9.97 2.10 -41.09
N LEU A 337 -9.50 0.89 -41.46
CA LEU A 337 -9.50 0.37 -42.81
C LEU A 337 -10.92 -0.08 -43.22
N LYS A 338 -11.45 0.48 -44.30
CA LYS A 338 -12.86 0.30 -44.72
C LYS A 338 -13.02 -0.62 -45.91
N THR A 339 -11.96 -0.85 -46.68
CA THR A 339 -12.00 -1.59 -47.93
C THR A 339 -10.92 -2.68 -47.98
N PRO A 340 -11.13 -3.77 -48.75
CA PRO A 340 -10.08 -4.76 -48.98
C PRO A 340 -8.80 -4.15 -49.57
N ALA A 341 -8.92 -3.17 -50.44
CA ALA A 341 -7.76 -2.51 -51.02
C ALA A 341 -6.88 -1.76 -50.00
N GLU A 342 -7.49 -1.13 -48.98
CA GLU A 342 -6.76 -0.50 -47.87
C GLU A 342 -6.05 -1.56 -47.01
N VAL A 343 -6.69 -2.71 -46.78
CA VAL A 343 -6.07 -3.84 -46.08
C VAL A 343 -4.88 -4.39 -46.88
N ASP A 344 -5.04 -4.61 -48.17
CA ASP A 344 -3.97 -5.09 -49.07
C ASP A 344 -2.80 -4.10 -49.12
N ALA A 345 -3.08 -2.80 -49.09
CA ALA A 345 -2.05 -1.76 -49.02
C ALA A 345 -1.24 -1.81 -47.71
N ALA A 346 -1.93 -1.97 -46.59
CA ALA A 346 -1.27 -2.12 -45.28
C ALA A 346 -0.39 -3.38 -45.23
N ILE A 347 -0.90 -4.53 -45.68
CA ILE A 347 -0.14 -5.78 -45.77
C ILE A 347 1.10 -5.61 -46.68
N SER A 348 0.95 -4.94 -47.78
CA SER A 348 2.05 -4.71 -48.75
C SER A 348 3.14 -3.82 -48.15
N ALA A 349 2.75 -2.72 -47.48
CA ALA A 349 3.68 -1.82 -46.79
C ALA A 349 4.45 -2.54 -45.69
N ALA A 350 3.77 -3.27 -44.80
CA ALA A 350 4.39 -4.05 -43.72
C ALA A 350 5.32 -5.14 -44.31
N SER A 351 4.94 -5.80 -45.39
CA SER A 351 5.79 -6.82 -46.04
C SER A 351 7.08 -6.24 -46.62
N VAL A 352 7.04 -4.99 -47.10
CA VAL A 352 8.25 -4.27 -47.56
C VAL A 352 9.11 -3.91 -46.34
N ALA A 353 8.52 -3.37 -45.27
CA ALA A 353 9.20 -3.00 -44.02
C ALA A 353 9.86 -4.20 -43.33
N ALA A 354 9.34 -5.43 -43.51
CA ALA A 354 9.91 -6.65 -43.00
C ALA A 354 11.37 -6.88 -43.40
N LYS A 355 11.77 -6.38 -44.56
CA LYS A 355 13.14 -6.54 -45.08
C LYS A 355 14.14 -5.69 -44.27
N THR A 356 13.75 -4.50 -43.87
CA THR A 356 14.61 -3.59 -43.09
C THR A 356 14.54 -3.92 -41.60
N TRP A 357 13.35 -4.05 -41.05
CA TRP A 357 13.16 -4.37 -39.63
C TRP A 357 13.72 -5.73 -39.26
N GLY A 358 13.46 -6.76 -40.08
CA GLY A 358 13.96 -8.11 -39.87
C GLY A 358 15.48 -8.27 -40.07
N ALA A 359 16.12 -7.31 -40.79
CA ALA A 359 17.56 -7.29 -40.95
C ALA A 359 18.33 -6.62 -39.78
N MET A 360 17.63 -5.89 -38.90
CA MET A 360 18.22 -5.35 -37.68
C MET A 360 18.68 -6.48 -36.76
N THR A 361 19.77 -6.24 -36.03
CA THR A 361 20.17 -7.17 -34.94
C THR A 361 19.16 -7.13 -33.81
N GLY A 362 19.12 -8.18 -32.97
CA GLY A 362 18.31 -8.19 -31.77
C GLY A 362 18.64 -7.03 -30.85
N ALA A 363 19.93 -6.72 -30.69
CA ALA A 363 20.39 -5.56 -29.90
C ALA A 363 19.86 -4.22 -30.41
N GLN A 364 19.84 -4.01 -31.73
CA GLN A 364 19.28 -2.77 -32.33
C GLN A 364 17.79 -2.63 -32.06
N ARG A 365 17.02 -3.72 -32.17
CA ARG A 365 15.61 -3.73 -31.82
C ARG A 365 15.40 -3.50 -30.31
N ALA A 366 16.24 -4.12 -29.47
CA ALA A 366 16.20 -3.96 -28.02
C ALA A 366 16.27 -2.47 -27.59
N GLU A 367 17.17 -1.68 -28.18
CA GLU A 367 17.27 -0.25 -27.90
C GLU A 367 15.95 0.52 -28.16
N ILE A 368 15.22 0.14 -29.22
CA ILE A 368 13.92 0.75 -29.54
C ILE A 368 12.86 0.29 -28.55
N LEU A 369 12.87 -0.99 -28.18
CA LEU A 369 11.88 -1.57 -27.28
C LEU A 369 12.06 -1.06 -25.83
N HIS A 370 13.29 -0.83 -25.36
CA HIS A 370 13.52 -0.16 -24.07
C HIS A 370 12.93 1.24 -24.07
N ARG A 371 13.15 2.03 -25.16
CA ARG A 371 12.49 3.34 -25.28
C ARG A 371 10.97 3.23 -25.34
N ALA A 372 10.44 2.14 -25.89
CA ALA A 372 8.99 1.89 -25.88
C ALA A 372 8.46 1.68 -24.46
N GLY A 373 9.20 0.99 -23.60
CA GLY A 373 8.89 0.87 -22.18
C GLY A 373 8.87 2.25 -21.48
N ASP A 374 9.90 3.06 -21.71
CA ASP A 374 9.95 4.43 -21.16
C ASP A 374 8.79 5.31 -21.65
N GLU A 375 8.39 5.17 -22.96
CA GLU A 375 7.25 5.91 -23.50
C GLU A 375 5.91 5.45 -22.92
N LEU A 376 5.72 4.15 -22.72
CA LEU A 376 4.52 3.60 -22.06
C LEU A 376 4.42 4.11 -20.63
N GLU A 377 5.52 4.10 -19.88
CA GLU A 377 5.54 4.63 -18.51
C GLU A 377 5.25 6.14 -18.46
N ARG A 378 5.86 6.94 -19.35
CA ARG A 378 5.57 8.37 -19.43
C ARG A 378 4.11 8.69 -19.77
N ARG A 379 3.44 7.80 -20.50
CA ARG A 379 2.02 7.92 -20.84
C ARG A 379 1.09 7.20 -19.89
N ARG A 380 1.57 6.72 -18.73
CA ARG A 380 0.76 5.98 -17.75
C ARG A 380 -0.57 6.69 -17.47
N ALA A 381 -0.55 8.00 -17.18
CA ALA A 381 -1.75 8.78 -16.92
C ALA A 381 -2.76 8.78 -18.08
N GLU A 382 -2.28 8.93 -19.34
CA GLU A 382 -3.12 8.90 -20.53
C GLU A 382 -3.72 7.50 -20.79
N LEU A 383 -2.92 6.45 -20.54
CA LEU A 383 -3.37 5.07 -20.67
C LEU A 383 -4.43 4.71 -19.62
N LEU A 384 -4.27 5.17 -18.37
CA LEU A 384 -5.28 5.00 -17.32
C LEU A 384 -6.57 5.74 -17.69
N GLU A 385 -6.47 6.99 -18.14
CA GLU A 385 -7.60 7.81 -18.55
C GLU A 385 -8.40 7.14 -19.68
N VAL A 386 -7.72 6.64 -20.72
CA VAL A 386 -8.40 6.00 -21.85
C VAL A 386 -9.01 4.66 -21.48
N MET A 387 -8.33 3.84 -20.65
CA MET A 387 -8.89 2.57 -20.18
C MET A 387 -10.16 2.78 -19.35
N GLY A 388 -10.17 3.77 -18.47
CA GLY A 388 -11.37 4.13 -17.72
C GLY A 388 -12.48 4.65 -18.62
N SER A 389 -12.14 5.53 -19.58
CA SER A 389 -13.10 6.16 -20.49
C SER A 389 -13.71 5.19 -21.50
N GLU A 390 -12.91 4.33 -22.13
CA GLU A 390 -13.35 3.46 -23.23
C GLU A 390 -13.85 2.10 -22.75
N CYS A 391 -13.15 1.51 -21.76
CA CYS A 391 -13.41 0.14 -21.29
C CYS A 391 -14.07 0.08 -19.91
N GLY A 392 -14.23 1.20 -19.22
CA GLY A 392 -14.82 1.25 -17.87
C GLY A 392 -13.94 0.64 -16.77
N LYS A 393 -12.62 0.55 -16.99
CA LYS A 393 -11.71 -0.02 -16.00
C LYS A 393 -11.45 0.97 -14.85
N VAL A 394 -11.47 0.46 -13.63
CA VAL A 394 -11.06 1.22 -12.45
C VAL A 394 -9.54 1.29 -12.34
N LEU A 395 -9.01 2.31 -11.65
CA LEU A 395 -7.56 2.52 -11.53
C LEU A 395 -6.83 1.31 -10.95
N GLU A 396 -7.40 0.66 -9.96
CA GLU A 396 -6.84 -0.53 -9.33
C GLU A 396 -6.58 -1.70 -10.30
N GLN A 397 -7.35 -1.78 -11.39
CA GLN A 397 -7.19 -2.79 -12.43
C GLN A 397 -6.40 -2.29 -13.63
N SER A 398 -6.45 -1.00 -13.92
CA SER A 398 -5.78 -0.43 -15.09
C SER A 398 -4.30 -0.10 -14.83
N ASP A 399 -3.94 0.29 -13.62
CA ASP A 399 -2.55 0.63 -13.31
C ASP A 399 -1.59 -0.56 -13.45
N PRO A 400 -1.91 -1.77 -12.94
CA PRO A 400 -1.10 -2.96 -13.18
C PRO A 400 -0.93 -3.31 -14.67
N GLU A 401 -1.93 -3.02 -15.51
CA GLU A 401 -1.78 -3.27 -16.95
C GLU A 401 -0.73 -2.37 -17.61
N VAL A 402 -0.56 -1.15 -17.14
CA VAL A 402 0.51 -0.28 -17.64
C VAL A 402 1.86 -0.79 -17.16
N SER A 403 1.98 -1.20 -15.90
CA SER A 403 3.21 -1.82 -15.37
C SER A 403 3.59 -3.06 -16.19
N GLU A 404 2.62 -3.95 -16.46
CA GLU A 404 2.83 -5.15 -17.26
C GLU A 404 3.23 -4.81 -18.71
N ALA A 405 2.65 -3.77 -19.32
CA ALA A 405 3.02 -3.33 -20.68
C ALA A 405 4.47 -2.80 -20.74
N VAL A 406 4.91 -2.07 -19.71
CA VAL A 406 6.29 -1.61 -19.55
C VAL A 406 7.23 -2.80 -19.38
N ASP A 407 6.85 -3.76 -18.53
CA ASP A 407 7.61 -4.99 -18.31
C ASP A 407 7.78 -5.80 -19.59
N PHE A 408 6.71 -5.96 -20.38
CA PHE A 408 6.81 -6.62 -21.68
C PHE A 408 7.79 -5.92 -22.62
N ALA A 409 7.83 -4.58 -22.61
CA ALA A 409 8.75 -3.85 -23.48
C ALA A 409 10.22 -4.15 -23.09
N HIS A 410 10.57 -4.06 -21.83
CA HIS A 410 11.92 -4.33 -21.33
C HIS A 410 12.28 -5.81 -21.43
N TYR A 411 11.38 -6.72 -21.03
CA TYR A 411 11.59 -8.17 -21.10
C TYR A 411 11.85 -8.65 -22.53
N TYR A 412 11.03 -8.19 -23.50
CA TYR A 412 11.22 -8.59 -24.89
C TYR A 412 12.39 -7.87 -25.57
N ALA A 413 12.81 -6.71 -25.06
CA ALA A 413 14.05 -6.08 -25.48
C ALA A 413 15.26 -6.95 -25.11
N GLU A 414 15.37 -7.37 -23.85
CA GLU A 414 16.41 -8.29 -23.39
C GLU A 414 16.37 -9.63 -24.16
N SER A 415 15.17 -10.15 -24.38
CA SER A 415 14.97 -11.38 -25.14
C SER A 415 15.43 -11.22 -26.61
N ALA A 416 15.18 -10.06 -27.26
CA ALA A 416 15.63 -9.80 -28.62
C ALA A 416 17.17 -9.78 -28.72
N ALA A 417 17.83 -9.10 -27.79
CA ALA A 417 19.30 -9.08 -27.71
C ALA A 417 19.88 -10.49 -27.48
N ALA A 418 19.24 -11.31 -26.63
CA ALA A 418 19.65 -12.67 -26.37
C ALA A 418 19.54 -13.58 -27.62
N LEU A 419 18.59 -13.34 -28.53
CA LEU A 419 18.46 -14.13 -29.77
C LEU A 419 19.70 -14.04 -30.67
N ASP A 420 20.46 -12.95 -30.61
CA ASP A 420 21.69 -12.78 -31.40
C ASP A 420 22.84 -13.72 -30.94
N THR A 421 22.74 -14.24 -29.74
CA THR A 421 23.81 -15.04 -29.08
C THR A 421 23.46 -16.51 -28.92
N VAL A 422 22.32 -16.98 -29.44
CA VAL A 422 21.90 -18.39 -29.32
C VAL A 422 22.86 -19.31 -30.09
N ALA A 423 23.56 -20.18 -29.37
CA ALA A 423 24.51 -21.08 -29.99
C ALA A 423 23.82 -22.15 -30.85
N GLY A 424 24.30 -22.34 -32.07
CA GLY A 424 23.82 -23.39 -32.99
C GLY A 424 22.45 -23.13 -33.62
N ALA A 425 21.89 -21.92 -33.47
CA ALA A 425 20.63 -21.51 -34.10
C ALA A 425 20.75 -20.08 -34.65
N THR A 426 19.92 -19.80 -35.66
CA THR A 426 19.75 -18.44 -36.19
C THR A 426 18.28 -18.09 -36.16
N ALA A 427 17.92 -17.04 -35.45
CA ALA A 427 16.56 -16.54 -35.41
C ALA A 427 16.15 -15.98 -36.78
N LYS A 428 14.97 -16.36 -37.27
CA LYS A 428 14.40 -15.85 -38.51
C LYS A 428 13.03 -15.24 -38.21
N PRO A 429 12.82 -13.94 -38.56
CA PRO A 429 11.51 -13.32 -38.51
C PRO A 429 10.48 -14.06 -39.34
N VAL A 430 9.22 -14.11 -38.93
CA VAL A 430 8.13 -14.73 -39.69
C VAL A 430 7.61 -13.84 -40.82
N GLY A 431 8.11 -12.60 -40.95
CA GLY A 431 7.82 -11.66 -42.00
C GLY A 431 6.72 -10.66 -41.68
N LEU A 432 5.56 -11.09 -41.26
CA LEU A 432 4.44 -10.23 -40.85
C LEU A 432 3.61 -10.93 -39.78
N THR A 433 3.23 -10.20 -38.75
CA THR A 433 2.36 -10.67 -37.68
C THR A 433 1.09 -9.82 -37.61
N VAL A 434 -0.06 -10.44 -37.47
CA VAL A 434 -1.32 -9.74 -37.16
C VAL A 434 -1.66 -9.94 -35.70
N VAL A 435 -1.78 -8.86 -34.96
CA VAL A 435 -2.11 -8.86 -33.52
C VAL A 435 -3.58 -8.49 -33.36
N THR A 436 -4.37 -9.41 -32.79
CA THR A 436 -5.83 -9.27 -32.63
C THR A 436 -6.22 -9.54 -31.17
N PRO A 437 -5.84 -8.66 -30.23
CA PRO A 437 -6.03 -8.88 -28.81
C PRO A 437 -7.49 -8.74 -28.38
N PRO A 438 -7.86 -9.29 -27.19
CA PRO A 438 -9.16 -9.07 -26.58
C PRO A 438 -9.28 -7.62 -26.06
N TRP A 439 -10.48 -7.27 -25.56
CA TRP A 439 -10.77 -5.93 -25.04
C TRP A 439 -10.63 -5.80 -23.52
N ASN A 440 -10.68 -6.90 -22.78
CA ASN A 440 -10.74 -6.91 -21.33
C ASN A 440 -9.39 -6.61 -20.64
N PHE A 441 -8.29 -6.77 -21.36
CA PHE A 441 -6.96 -6.27 -21.00
C PHE A 441 -6.46 -5.36 -22.10
N PRO A 442 -6.99 -4.12 -22.19
CA PRO A 442 -6.87 -3.28 -23.39
C PRO A 442 -5.48 -2.68 -23.61
N VAL A 443 -4.58 -2.78 -22.62
CA VAL A 443 -3.21 -2.26 -22.70
C VAL A 443 -2.17 -3.37 -22.58
N ALA A 444 -2.24 -4.22 -21.58
CA ALA A 444 -1.21 -5.25 -21.33
C ALA A 444 -1.10 -6.26 -22.48
N ILE A 445 -2.18 -6.97 -22.81
CA ILE A 445 -2.15 -8.02 -23.84
C ILE A 445 -1.83 -7.48 -25.25
N PRO A 446 -2.42 -6.34 -25.69
CA PRO A 446 -2.03 -5.72 -26.95
C PRO A 446 -0.55 -5.35 -27.02
N SER A 447 -0.04 -4.73 -25.96
CA SER A 447 1.38 -4.36 -25.87
C SER A 447 2.29 -5.59 -25.92
N GLY A 448 2.03 -6.59 -25.07
CA GLY A 448 2.84 -7.80 -25.02
C GLY A 448 2.90 -8.53 -26.36
N SER A 449 1.76 -8.73 -27.01
CA SER A 449 1.70 -9.41 -28.33
C SER A 449 2.42 -8.62 -29.44
N THR A 450 2.26 -7.29 -29.43
CA THR A 450 2.91 -6.40 -30.42
C THR A 450 4.42 -6.35 -30.19
N LEU A 451 4.86 -6.14 -28.95
CA LEU A 451 6.27 -6.05 -28.58
C LEU A 451 7.02 -7.35 -28.82
N ALA A 452 6.40 -8.51 -28.54
CA ALA A 452 6.99 -9.82 -28.83
C ALA A 452 7.25 -10.02 -30.34
N ALA A 453 6.29 -9.64 -31.20
CA ALA A 453 6.45 -9.73 -32.61
C ALA A 453 7.54 -8.78 -33.15
N LEU A 454 7.57 -7.54 -32.65
CA LEU A 454 8.59 -6.54 -32.99
C LEU A 454 9.99 -7.00 -32.56
N ALA A 455 10.11 -7.55 -31.32
CA ALA A 455 11.33 -8.13 -30.79
C ALA A 455 11.89 -9.24 -31.67
N ALA A 456 11.01 -10.11 -32.16
CA ALA A 456 11.38 -11.20 -33.09
C ALA A 456 11.71 -10.71 -34.53
N GLY A 457 11.64 -9.41 -34.81
CA GLY A 457 11.96 -8.83 -36.11
C GLY A 457 10.81 -8.86 -37.11
N SER A 458 9.57 -9.08 -36.69
CA SER A 458 8.39 -9.11 -37.53
C SER A 458 7.61 -7.79 -37.43
N PRO A 459 7.30 -7.12 -38.58
CA PRO A 459 6.32 -6.03 -38.61
C PRO A 459 4.97 -6.50 -38.11
N VAL A 460 4.16 -5.57 -37.67
CA VAL A 460 2.86 -5.85 -37.05
C VAL A 460 1.75 -5.05 -37.74
N ILE A 461 0.68 -5.74 -38.11
CA ILE A 461 -0.63 -5.12 -38.30
C ILE A 461 -1.39 -5.29 -36.99
N PHE A 462 -1.60 -4.19 -36.29
CA PHE A 462 -2.24 -4.15 -35.00
C PHE A 462 -3.73 -3.83 -35.15
N LYS A 463 -4.58 -4.81 -34.91
CA LYS A 463 -6.03 -4.69 -34.95
C LYS A 463 -6.62 -4.81 -33.55
N PRO A 464 -6.70 -3.73 -32.75
CA PRO A 464 -7.35 -3.78 -31.47
C PRO A 464 -8.79 -4.27 -31.53
N ALA A 465 -9.31 -4.77 -30.45
CA ALA A 465 -10.75 -5.02 -30.32
C ALA A 465 -11.51 -3.68 -30.50
N ARG A 466 -12.72 -3.75 -31.09
CA ARG A 466 -13.53 -2.56 -31.33
C ARG A 466 -13.80 -1.74 -30.05
N GLN A 467 -13.93 -2.43 -28.93
CA GLN A 467 -14.22 -1.86 -27.62
C GLN A 467 -12.97 -1.24 -26.95
N ALA A 468 -11.78 -1.37 -27.56
CA ALA A 468 -10.50 -0.90 -27.03
C ALA A 468 -9.65 -0.25 -28.14
N ALA A 469 -10.29 0.32 -29.16
CA ALA A 469 -9.61 0.91 -30.30
C ALA A 469 -8.78 2.15 -29.93
N ARG A 470 -9.26 2.95 -29.00
CA ARG A 470 -8.58 4.14 -28.48
C ARG A 470 -7.36 3.77 -27.64
N CYS A 471 -7.48 2.74 -26.80
CA CYS A 471 -6.34 2.17 -26.06
C CYS A 471 -5.25 1.71 -27.04
N GLY A 472 -5.65 0.99 -28.10
CA GLY A 472 -4.72 0.57 -29.16
C GLY A 472 -4.05 1.73 -29.88
N ALA A 473 -4.76 2.82 -30.12
CA ALA A 473 -4.21 4.03 -30.73
C ALA A 473 -3.10 4.65 -29.85
N LEU A 474 -3.31 4.77 -28.54
CA LEU A 474 -2.29 5.30 -27.62
C LEU A 474 -1.06 4.40 -27.51
N ILE A 475 -1.25 3.08 -27.53
CA ILE A 475 -0.13 2.13 -27.57
C ILE A 475 0.69 2.35 -28.85
N ALA A 476 0.04 2.44 -30.02
CA ALA A 476 0.72 2.67 -31.29
C ALA A 476 1.50 4.01 -31.26
N GLU A 477 0.90 5.08 -30.77
CA GLU A 477 1.57 6.39 -30.62
C GLU A 477 2.80 6.30 -29.73
N ALA A 478 2.73 5.56 -28.60
CA ALA A 478 3.88 5.36 -27.71
C ALA A 478 5.02 4.61 -28.42
N LEU A 479 4.71 3.56 -29.14
CA LEU A 479 5.70 2.77 -29.88
C LEU A 479 6.32 3.56 -31.03
N TRP A 480 5.55 4.36 -31.75
CA TRP A 480 6.08 5.26 -32.78
C TRP A 480 6.98 6.36 -32.21
N ALA A 481 6.59 6.95 -31.07
CA ALA A 481 7.42 7.93 -30.37
C ALA A 481 8.76 7.34 -29.92
N ALA A 482 8.78 6.06 -29.55
CA ALA A 482 10.00 5.32 -29.22
C ALA A 482 10.91 5.03 -30.42
N GLY A 483 10.41 5.19 -31.66
CA GLY A 483 11.16 5.00 -32.87
C GLY A 483 10.81 3.74 -33.67
N VAL A 484 9.70 3.07 -33.34
CA VAL A 484 9.15 2.03 -34.22
C VAL A 484 8.60 2.71 -35.49
N PRO A 485 9.06 2.34 -36.71
CA PRO A 485 8.57 2.97 -37.94
C PRO A 485 7.08 2.69 -38.18
N THR A 486 6.37 3.68 -38.77
CA THR A 486 4.93 3.57 -39.02
C THR A 486 4.54 2.55 -40.09
N ASP A 487 5.49 2.09 -40.91
CA ASP A 487 5.33 0.99 -41.86
C ASP A 487 5.66 -0.38 -41.25
N VAL A 488 6.34 -0.40 -40.09
CA VAL A 488 6.61 -1.61 -39.30
C VAL A 488 5.44 -1.90 -38.35
N LEU A 489 4.82 -0.87 -37.80
CA LEU A 489 3.61 -0.99 -36.92
C LEU A 489 2.48 -0.18 -37.55
N GLN A 490 1.44 -0.87 -38.04
CA GLN A 490 0.28 -0.29 -38.67
C GLN A 490 -1.01 -0.68 -37.97
#